data_8cf816fb7a3489dd6894a412f0defa51
#
_entry.id   8cf816fb7a3489dd6894a412f0defa51
#
_cell.length_a   1.000
_cell.length_b   1.000
_cell.length_c   1.000
_cell.angle_alpha   90.00
_cell.angle_beta   90.00
_cell.angle_gamma   90.00
#
_symmetry.space_group_name_H-M   'P 1'
#
loop_
_entity.id
_entity.type
_entity.pdbx_description
1 polymer ?
#
loop_
_entity_poly.entity_id
_entity_poly.type
_entity_poly.pdbx_seq_one_letter_code
_entity_poly.pdbx_strand_id
1 'polypeptide(L)'
;AQLSTGWLHKVLTPLAPPNKRNQYLAQAFQALRIAVNDELGALADLLRASLKLLHPGGRLVIISYHSLEDRMVKRFMRAGNLEGEIHKDFHGRALVPFDKVTGKPIVADAEEMVHNPRSRSARLRIAARNTLAA
;
A
#
# COMPACT_ATOMS: atom_id res chain seq x y z
N ALA A 1 -18.30 -30.68 1.07
CA ALA A 1 -17.22 -30.32 2.00
C ALA A 1 -17.27 -28.83 2.23
N GLN A 2 -17.39 -28.44 3.50
CA GLN A 2 -17.45 -27.02 3.86
C GLN A 2 -16.04 -26.43 3.74
N LEU A 3 -15.82 -25.53 2.78
CA LEU A 3 -14.55 -24.83 2.60
C LEU A 3 -14.34 -23.89 3.80
N SER A 4 -13.34 -24.19 4.62
CA SER A 4 -12.97 -23.38 5.79
C SER A 4 -11.49 -23.02 5.75
N THR A 5 -11.09 -22.02 6.53
CA THR A 5 -9.69 -21.65 6.68
C THR A 5 -8.85 -22.83 7.18
N GLY A 6 -9.41 -23.67 8.06
CA GLY A 6 -8.77 -24.90 8.55
C GLY A 6 -8.57 -25.95 7.46
N TRP A 7 -9.54 -26.14 6.56
CA TRP A 7 -9.39 -26.99 5.41
C TRP A 7 -8.28 -26.49 4.48
N LEU A 8 -8.29 -25.20 4.14
CA LEU A 8 -7.26 -24.60 3.30
C LEU A 8 -5.86 -24.73 3.93
N HIS A 9 -5.74 -24.51 5.22
CA HIS A 9 -4.48 -24.71 5.95
C HIS A 9 -3.96 -26.14 5.78
N LYS A 10 -4.82 -27.16 5.93
CA LYS A 10 -4.44 -28.57 5.74
C LYS A 10 -3.96 -28.86 4.32
N VAL A 11 -4.61 -28.27 3.30
CA VAL A 11 -4.26 -28.47 1.89
C VAL A 11 -2.92 -27.78 1.54
N LEU A 12 -2.69 -26.57 2.06
CA LEU A 12 -1.50 -25.80 1.74
C LEU A 12 -0.25 -26.23 2.54
N THR A 13 -0.43 -26.80 3.71
CA THR A 13 0.70 -27.17 4.59
C THR A 13 1.69 -28.14 3.93
N PRO A 14 1.28 -29.20 3.21
CA PRO A 14 2.22 -30.09 2.53
C PRO A 14 2.97 -29.45 1.35
N LEU A 15 2.42 -28.38 0.77
CA LEU A 15 3.02 -27.66 -0.35
C LEU A 15 4.04 -26.61 0.10
N ALA A 16 4.04 -26.28 1.38
CA ALA A 16 4.90 -25.26 1.94
C ALA A 16 6.33 -25.78 2.20
N PRO A 17 7.39 -25.04 1.81
CA PRO A 17 8.75 -25.38 2.15
C PRO A 17 8.93 -25.52 3.68
N PRO A 18 9.59 -26.57 4.19
CA PRO A 18 9.65 -26.84 5.62
C PRO A 18 10.25 -25.67 6.44
N ASN A 19 11.27 -25.03 5.92
CA ASN A 19 11.96 -23.91 6.56
C ASN A 19 11.24 -22.55 6.45
N LYS A 20 10.18 -22.46 5.63
CA LYS A 20 9.40 -21.22 5.40
C LYS A 20 7.89 -21.43 5.51
N ARG A 21 7.47 -22.52 6.14
CA ARG A 21 6.05 -22.92 6.19
C ARG A 21 5.12 -21.79 6.64
N ASN A 22 5.42 -21.15 7.77
CA ASN A 22 4.58 -20.08 8.30
C ASN A 22 4.52 -18.87 7.36
N GLN A 23 5.66 -18.53 6.74
CA GLN A 23 5.70 -17.44 5.76
C GLN A 23 4.87 -17.76 4.51
N TYR A 24 4.99 -18.99 3.99
CA TYR A 24 4.23 -19.45 2.83
C TYR A 24 2.72 -19.42 3.09
N LEU A 25 2.29 -19.97 4.23
CA LEU A 25 0.88 -19.98 4.63
C LEU A 25 0.35 -18.54 4.81
N ALA A 26 1.11 -17.67 5.48
CA ALA A 26 0.72 -16.28 5.65
C ALA A 26 0.55 -15.55 4.31
N GLN A 27 1.44 -15.77 3.35
CA GLN A 27 1.35 -15.21 2.00
C GLN A 27 0.14 -15.75 1.23
N ALA A 28 -0.14 -17.05 1.32
CA ALA A 28 -1.30 -17.65 0.66
C ALA A 28 -2.62 -17.11 1.22
N PHE A 29 -2.76 -17.04 2.55
CA PHE A 29 -3.94 -16.44 3.17
C PHE A 29 -4.09 -14.96 2.87
N GLN A 30 -2.98 -14.21 2.83
CA GLN A 30 -2.98 -12.81 2.43
C GLN A 30 -3.45 -12.62 0.99
N ALA A 31 -2.95 -13.43 0.06
CA ALA A 31 -3.35 -13.37 -1.35
C ALA A 31 -4.86 -13.61 -1.52
N LEU A 32 -5.41 -14.60 -0.81
CA LEU A 32 -6.85 -14.87 -0.83
C LEU A 32 -7.66 -13.71 -0.24
N ARG A 33 -7.24 -13.15 0.87
CA ARG A 33 -7.91 -12.00 1.48
C ARG A 33 -7.96 -10.81 0.54
N ILE A 34 -6.83 -10.48 -0.10
CA ILE A 34 -6.73 -9.41 -1.09
C ILE A 34 -7.68 -9.66 -2.26
N ALA A 35 -7.72 -10.90 -2.78
CA ALA A 35 -8.57 -11.25 -3.91
C ALA A 35 -10.06 -11.21 -3.57
N VAL A 36 -10.45 -11.72 -2.40
CA VAL A 36 -11.85 -11.77 -1.97
C VAL A 36 -12.39 -10.38 -1.63
N ASN A 37 -11.58 -9.53 -1.00
CA ASN A 37 -12.01 -8.21 -0.53
C ASN A 37 -11.72 -7.11 -1.56
N ASP A 38 -11.02 -7.40 -2.65
CA ASP A 38 -10.53 -6.41 -3.63
C ASP A 38 -9.81 -5.21 -2.96
N GLU A 39 -8.99 -5.51 -1.96
CA GLU A 39 -8.31 -4.48 -1.15
C GLU A 39 -7.44 -3.54 -2.00
N LEU A 40 -6.77 -4.08 -3.03
CA LEU A 40 -5.93 -3.27 -3.92
C LEU A 40 -6.77 -2.42 -4.89
N GLY A 41 -7.92 -2.91 -5.34
CA GLY A 41 -8.86 -2.14 -6.15
C GLY A 41 -9.43 -0.97 -5.37
N ALA A 42 -9.91 -1.21 -4.16
CA ALA A 42 -10.40 -0.16 -3.26
C ALA A 42 -9.33 0.90 -2.95
N LEU A 43 -8.08 0.48 -2.71
CA LEU A 43 -6.96 1.40 -2.51
C LEU A 43 -6.68 2.23 -3.78
N ALA A 44 -6.71 1.60 -4.96
CA ALA A 44 -6.53 2.29 -6.23
C ALA A 44 -7.57 3.38 -6.45
N ASP A 45 -8.84 3.08 -6.14
CA ASP A 45 -9.94 4.04 -6.28
C ASP A 45 -9.84 5.19 -5.27
N LEU A 46 -9.45 4.90 -4.02
CA LEU A 46 -9.15 5.92 -3.02
C LEU A 46 -8.04 6.87 -3.51
N LEU A 47 -6.95 6.32 -4.04
CA LEU A 47 -5.85 7.11 -4.56
C LEU A 47 -6.27 8.01 -5.73
N ARG A 48 -7.03 7.47 -6.69
CA ARG A 48 -7.58 8.27 -7.82
C ARG A 48 -8.53 9.35 -7.33
N ALA A 49 -9.41 9.03 -6.38
CA ALA A 49 -10.34 9.99 -5.80
C ALA A 49 -9.61 11.12 -5.08
N SER A 50 -8.47 10.85 -4.44
CA SER A 50 -7.69 11.86 -3.72
C SER A 50 -7.23 13.02 -4.61
N LEU A 51 -6.97 12.76 -5.90
CA LEU A 51 -6.62 13.83 -6.87
C LEU A 51 -7.75 14.82 -7.09
N LYS A 52 -9.00 14.36 -7.00
CA LYS A 52 -10.20 15.19 -7.24
C LYS A 52 -10.67 15.87 -5.96
N LEU A 53 -10.47 15.23 -4.80
CA LEU A 53 -11.01 15.69 -3.52
C LEU A 53 -10.06 16.60 -2.75
N LEU A 54 -8.75 16.46 -2.93
CA LEU A 54 -7.78 17.27 -2.20
C LEU A 54 -7.56 18.61 -2.90
N HIS A 55 -7.78 19.70 -2.18
CA HIS A 55 -7.36 21.03 -2.58
C HIS A 55 -5.82 21.17 -2.55
N PRO A 56 -5.25 22.13 -3.27
CA PRO A 56 -3.84 22.48 -3.13
C PRO A 56 -3.47 22.74 -1.66
N GLY A 57 -2.37 22.16 -1.19
CA GLY A 57 -1.96 22.17 0.23
C GLY A 57 -2.59 21.06 1.07
N GLY A 58 -3.64 20.39 0.60
CA GLY A 58 -4.24 19.22 1.26
C GLY A 58 -3.26 18.06 1.35
N ARG A 59 -3.32 17.28 2.42
CA ARG A 59 -2.40 16.16 2.66
C ARG A 59 -3.09 14.83 2.43
N LEU A 60 -2.43 13.97 1.66
CA LEU A 60 -2.73 12.56 1.53
C LEU A 60 -1.88 11.78 2.53
N VAL A 61 -2.53 11.19 3.53
CA VAL A 61 -1.88 10.42 4.59
C VAL A 61 -2.38 8.99 4.52
N ILE A 62 -1.48 8.03 4.30
CA ILE A 62 -1.84 6.62 4.15
C ILE A 62 -0.93 5.74 5.00
N ILE A 63 -1.54 4.84 5.75
CA ILE A 63 -0.87 3.74 6.44
C ILE A 63 -1.14 2.45 5.64
N SER A 64 -0.09 1.76 5.27
CA SER A 64 -0.16 0.44 4.63
C SER A 64 0.49 -0.61 5.53
N TYR A 65 -0.01 -1.84 5.46
CA TYR A 65 0.46 -2.96 6.29
C TYR A 65 1.20 -4.03 5.52
N HIS A 66 1.16 -3.99 4.19
CA HIS A 66 1.92 -4.93 3.36
C HIS A 66 2.59 -4.26 2.16
N SER A 67 3.56 -4.96 1.58
CA SER A 67 4.44 -4.40 0.56
C SER A 67 3.75 -4.02 -0.75
N LEU A 68 2.65 -4.68 -1.11
CA LEU A 68 1.89 -4.37 -2.34
C LEU A 68 1.18 -3.03 -2.20
N GLU A 69 0.48 -2.80 -1.09
CA GLU A 69 -0.14 -1.50 -0.78
C GLU A 69 0.91 -0.39 -0.75
N ASP A 70 2.00 -0.58 0.03
CA ASP A 70 3.06 0.42 0.16
C ASP A 70 3.68 0.79 -1.19
N ARG A 71 3.86 -0.19 -2.07
CA ARG A 71 4.37 0.02 -3.43
C ARG A 71 3.41 0.85 -4.27
N MET A 72 2.12 0.55 -4.21
CA MET A 72 1.07 1.29 -4.93
C MET A 72 1.01 2.74 -4.45
N VAL A 73 0.94 2.97 -3.14
CA VAL A 73 0.94 4.31 -2.52
C VAL A 73 2.19 5.10 -2.90
N LYS A 74 3.38 4.48 -2.80
CA LYS A 74 4.66 5.10 -3.17
C LYS A 74 4.67 5.55 -4.64
N ARG A 75 4.21 4.68 -5.56
CA ARG A 75 4.15 4.99 -6.99
C ARG A 75 3.22 6.16 -7.25
N PHE A 76 2.03 6.09 -6.67
CA PHE A 76 1.01 7.11 -6.84
C PHE A 76 1.45 8.47 -6.30
N MET A 77 1.98 8.55 -5.08
CA MET A 77 2.50 9.80 -4.51
C MET A 77 3.68 10.37 -5.29
N ARG A 78 4.44 9.52 -6.01
CA ARG A 78 5.57 9.95 -6.83
C ARG A 78 5.16 10.49 -8.19
N ALA A 79 4.15 9.92 -8.82
CA ALA A 79 3.84 10.14 -10.23
C ALA A 79 2.42 10.70 -10.47
N GLY A 80 1.52 10.59 -9.50
CA GLY A 80 0.11 10.94 -9.66
C GLY A 80 -0.73 9.88 -10.36
N ASN A 81 -0.14 8.73 -10.69
CA ASN A 81 -0.83 7.60 -11.31
C ASN A 81 -0.34 6.27 -10.72
N LEU A 82 -1.07 5.19 -10.98
CA LEU A 82 -0.78 3.86 -10.44
C LEU A 82 0.37 3.17 -11.17
N GLU A 83 0.60 3.51 -12.41
CA GLU A 83 1.66 3.00 -13.28
C GLU A 83 3.03 3.48 -12.78
N GLY A 84 3.06 4.66 -12.14
CA GLY A 84 4.27 5.29 -11.64
C GLY A 84 5.06 6.00 -12.73
N GLU A 85 4.39 6.35 -13.83
CA GLU A 85 4.96 7.08 -14.96
C GLU A 85 4.92 8.59 -14.67
N ILE A 86 6.08 9.24 -14.82
CA ILE A 86 6.20 10.69 -14.64
C ILE A 86 6.00 11.35 -16.00
N HIS A 87 4.84 11.98 -16.17
CA HIS A 87 4.59 12.85 -17.32
C HIS A 87 5.34 14.16 -17.16
N LYS A 88 5.83 14.68 -18.28
CA LYS A 88 6.54 15.96 -18.32
C LYS A 88 5.81 16.92 -19.26
N ASP A 89 5.92 18.22 -18.95
CA ASP A 89 5.47 19.26 -19.87
C ASP A 89 6.44 19.44 -21.06
N PHE A 90 6.07 20.36 -21.94
CA PHE A 90 6.89 20.73 -23.11
C PHE A 90 8.31 21.21 -22.73
N HIS A 91 8.51 21.76 -21.55
CA HIS A 91 9.80 22.20 -21.03
C HIS A 91 10.58 21.11 -20.26
N GLY A 92 10.06 19.88 -20.21
CA GLY A 92 10.68 18.77 -19.49
C GLY A 92 10.41 18.77 -17.98
N ARG A 93 9.54 19.64 -17.47
CA ARG A 93 9.17 19.67 -16.03
C ARG A 93 8.20 18.54 -15.73
N ALA A 94 8.44 17.86 -14.63
CA ALA A 94 7.57 16.78 -14.19
C ALA A 94 6.19 17.33 -13.75
N LEU A 95 5.12 16.83 -14.36
CA LEU A 95 3.75 17.12 -14.00
C LEU A 95 3.29 16.15 -12.89
N VAL A 96 3.80 16.35 -11.70
CA VAL A 96 3.52 15.50 -10.54
C VAL A 96 2.57 16.25 -9.60
N PRO A 97 1.39 15.68 -9.27
CA PRO A 97 0.37 16.39 -8.48
C PRO A 97 0.65 16.45 -6.98
N PHE A 98 1.66 15.76 -6.50
CA PHE A 98 1.99 15.68 -5.09
C PHE A 98 3.46 16.00 -4.81
N ASP A 99 3.69 16.81 -3.79
CA ASP A 99 4.99 17.01 -3.17
C ASP A 99 5.17 16.04 -2.00
N LYS A 100 6.32 15.40 -1.92
CA LYS A 100 6.61 14.47 -0.83
C LYS A 100 6.80 15.24 0.47
N VAL A 101 5.98 14.96 1.47
CA VAL A 101 6.20 15.43 2.85
C VAL A 101 7.16 14.48 3.56
N THR A 102 7.03 13.17 3.33
CA THR A 102 7.96 12.16 3.87
C THR A 102 8.80 11.56 2.74
N GLY A 103 10.11 11.62 2.84
CA GLY A 103 11.02 10.99 1.87
C GLY A 103 11.04 9.46 2.02
N LYS A 104 11.09 8.99 3.27
CA LYS A 104 10.98 7.57 3.66
C LYS A 104 9.65 7.36 4.38
N PRO A 105 9.10 6.13 4.40
CA PRO A 105 7.93 5.85 5.24
C PRO A 105 8.29 6.02 6.71
N ILE A 106 7.36 6.57 7.48
CA ILE A 106 7.43 6.55 8.93
C ILE A 106 7.00 5.15 9.37
N VAL A 107 7.74 4.55 10.26
CA VAL A 107 7.47 3.22 10.83
C VAL A 107 7.29 3.35 12.33
N ALA A 108 6.60 2.37 12.92
CA ALA A 108 6.41 2.30 14.37
C ALA A 108 7.76 2.23 15.09
N ASP A 109 7.86 2.89 16.22
CA ASP A 109 9.00 2.78 17.12
C ASP A 109 8.93 1.50 17.98
N ALA A 110 9.94 1.29 18.80
CA ALA A 110 10.02 0.10 19.66
C ALA A 110 8.90 0.06 20.71
N GLU A 111 8.50 1.21 21.24
CA GLU A 111 7.45 1.32 22.26
C GLU A 111 6.09 0.95 21.66
N GLU A 112 5.75 1.51 20.51
CA GLU A 112 4.52 1.18 19.81
C GLU A 112 4.47 -0.31 19.41
N MET A 113 5.59 -0.87 18.95
CA MET A 113 5.65 -2.30 18.59
C MET A 113 5.41 -3.24 19.80
N VAL A 114 5.77 -2.83 21.00
CA VAL A 114 5.49 -3.58 22.23
C VAL A 114 3.99 -3.52 22.57
N HIS A 115 3.38 -2.34 22.50
CA HIS A 115 1.96 -2.17 22.84
C HIS A 115 1.03 -2.67 21.72
N ASN A 116 1.46 -2.54 20.46
CA ASN A 116 0.72 -2.95 19.28
C ASN A 116 1.62 -3.74 18.31
N PRO A 117 1.77 -5.06 18.48
CA PRO A 117 2.64 -5.89 17.63
C PRO A 117 2.29 -5.84 16.14
N ARG A 118 1.05 -5.47 15.78
CA ARG A 118 0.62 -5.32 14.37
C ARG A 118 1.25 -4.12 13.70
N SER A 119 1.67 -3.09 14.46
CA SER A 119 2.33 -1.89 13.95
C SER A 119 3.69 -2.17 13.30
N ARG A 120 4.33 -3.32 13.60
CA ARG A 120 5.63 -3.71 13.03
C ARG A 120 5.69 -3.66 11.51
N SER A 121 4.58 -3.92 10.84
CA SER A 121 4.49 -3.90 9.37
C SER A 121 3.92 -2.61 8.82
N ALA A 122 3.47 -1.71 9.68
CA ALA A 122 2.86 -0.44 9.30
C ALA A 122 3.88 0.51 8.66
N ARG A 123 3.47 1.17 7.58
CA ARG A 123 4.25 2.17 6.87
C ARG A 123 3.37 3.38 6.58
N LEU A 124 3.65 4.47 7.23
CA LEU A 124 2.95 5.74 7.03
C LEU A 124 3.69 6.56 5.97
N ARG A 125 2.94 7.01 4.96
CA ARG A 125 3.42 7.95 3.95
C ARG A 125 2.55 9.19 3.89
N ILE A 126 3.17 10.34 3.67
CA ILE A 126 2.50 11.64 3.58
C ILE A 126 2.98 12.35 2.31
N ALA A 127 2.01 12.85 1.54
CA ALA A 127 2.26 13.75 0.42
C ALA A 127 1.29 14.94 0.47
N ALA A 128 1.69 16.09 -0.03
CA ALA A 128 0.85 17.29 -0.11
C ALA A 128 0.44 17.51 -1.55
N ARG A 129 -0.85 17.82 -1.77
CA ARG A 129 -1.37 18.21 -3.08
C ARG A 129 -0.76 19.55 -3.48
N ASN A 130 -0.16 19.64 -4.66
CA ASN A 130 0.36 20.90 -5.19
C ASN A 130 -0.55 21.52 -6.24
N THR A 131 -0.18 22.67 -6.78
CA THR A 131 -0.94 23.41 -7.79
C THR A 131 -0.61 23.02 -9.24
N LEU A 132 0.40 22.15 -9.47
CA LEU A 132 0.95 21.89 -10.81
C LEU A 132 0.07 20.98 -11.68
N ALA A 133 -0.91 20.30 -11.10
CA ALA A 133 -1.82 19.43 -11.83
C ALA A 133 -3.27 19.72 -11.38
N ALA A 134 -3.78 20.83 -11.81
CA ALA A 134 -5.21 21.14 -11.75
C ALA A 134 -5.88 20.65 -13.03
#